data_6f9f21f1a341af548b2e63fb4e901187
#
_entry.id   6f9f21f1a341af548b2e63fb4e901187
#
_cell.length_a   1.000
_cell.length_b   1.000
_cell.length_c   1.000
_cell.angle_alpha   90.00
_cell.angle_beta   90.00
_cell.angle_gamma   90.00
#
_symmetry.space_group_name_H-M   'P 1'
#
loop_
_entity.id
_entity.type
_entity.pdbx_description
1 polymer ?
#
loop_
_entity_poly.entity_id
_entity_poly.type
_entity_poly.pdbx_seq_one_letter_code
_entity_poly.pdbx_strand_id
1 'polypeptide(L)'
;MKTIIVEADPEVGTPVHCGECLSHVAVQNLDLEIPDGVKALDVTGIRVIFPDGTKKLVTEPGYVLEKHLFERWLCDEACNQGAELLLHHRVTSMERIFNSENKFSNWKIDGRGDGFPIECKAVIDASGVAGAATKLLDMGTEVEVIAGFQYEMLDVPNDGYLDFYLWPEYSPHGYVWMIPKKGGRANVGLVTTDKKGAIKYLNSFIQDTYLDGKPTVNPPWRAEGIKVRPFGGTIPISGPRSRTVADGVILVGDAAGFTSPLFEGGSHLALWSGRQAAQTIAKAISENDLSENRLKSYEKAWKGKFPPYHKILKGKTALYNLTDEQMSIMAHCLPEELGNMTPLQKAGIVLKIMVRKPILLTKRVIPILLSFGYSRAKYFGW
;
A
#
# COMPACT_ATOMS: atom_id res chain seq x y z
N MET A 1 14.48 -1.33 26.61
CA MET A 1 13.38 -2.34 26.47
C MET A 1 13.91 -3.44 25.56
N LYS A 2 13.80 -4.73 25.95
CA LYS A 2 14.17 -5.82 25.05
C LYS A 2 13.07 -5.95 23.99
N THR A 3 13.45 -6.01 22.71
CA THR A 3 12.55 -6.16 21.57
C THR A 3 12.95 -7.41 20.79
N ILE A 4 11.96 -8.23 20.39
CA ILE A 4 12.15 -9.42 19.56
C ILE A 4 11.33 -9.22 18.30
N ILE A 5 11.95 -9.41 17.14
CA ILE A 5 11.31 -9.44 15.83
C ILE A 5 11.14 -10.91 15.46
N VAL A 6 9.89 -11.32 15.23
CA VAL A 6 9.54 -12.69 14.84
C VAL A 6 9.11 -12.70 13.39
N GLU A 7 9.91 -13.32 12.52
CA GLU A 7 9.67 -13.42 11.07
C GLU A 7 9.46 -14.87 10.64
N ALA A 8 8.38 -15.09 9.90
CA ALA A 8 8.02 -16.43 9.43
C ALA A 8 8.86 -16.91 8.25
N ASP A 9 9.36 -15.99 7.46
CA ASP A 9 10.14 -16.29 6.26
C ASP A 9 11.64 -16.52 6.59
N PRO A 10 12.37 -17.19 5.70
CA PRO A 10 13.79 -17.48 5.92
C PRO A 10 14.68 -16.25 5.83
N GLU A 11 14.18 -15.18 5.23
CA GLU A 11 14.94 -13.97 4.96
C GLU A 11 14.00 -12.76 4.99
N VAL A 12 14.43 -11.68 5.66
CA VAL A 12 13.67 -10.43 5.73
C VAL A 12 13.53 -9.83 4.32
N GLY A 13 12.32 -9.42 3.97
CA GLY A 13 12.03 -8.76 2.70
C GLY A 13 11.93 -9.69 1.49
N THR A 14 11.97 -11.00 1.68
CA THR A 14 11.92 -11.99 0.59
C THR A 14 10.86 -13.05 0.88
N PRO A 15 9.93 -13.34 -0.08
CA PRO A 15 9.79 -12.74 -1.41
C PRO A 15 9.20 -11.33 -1.40
N VAL A 16 9.50 -10.54 -2.42
CA VAL A 16 8.93 -9.19 -2.57
C VAL A 16 7.49 -9.27 -3.08
N HIS A 17 6.56 -8.66 -2.36
CA HIS A 17 5.14 -8.57 -2.72
C HIS A 17 4.68 -7.10 -2.81
N CYS A 18 5.41 -6.27 -3.53
CA CYS A 18 5.21 -4.82 -3.53
C CYS A 18 5.57 -4.20 -4.90
N GLY A 19 4.92 -3.09 -5.27
CA GLY A 19 5.36 -2.22 -6.36
C GLY A 19 6.64 -1.44 -6.06
N GLU A 20 7.04 -1.39 -4.77
CA GLU A 20 8.33 -0.89 -4.30
C GLU A 20 8.51 0.64 -4.35
N CYS A 21 7.41 1.40 -4.34
CA CYS A 21 7.44 2.86 -4.42
C CYS A 21 7.37 3.53 -3.05
N LEU A 22 8.09 4.65 -2.89
CA LEU A 22 8.03 5.50 -1.72
C LEU A 22 8.31 6.96 -2.09
N SER A 23 7.35 7.86 -1.83
CA SER A 23 7.51 9.28 -2.18
C SER A 23 8.51 10.01 -1.27
N HIS A 24 9.11 11.10 -1.79
CA HIS A 24 9.96 11.98 -0.98
C HIS A 24 9.21 12.54 0.24
N VAL A 25 7.91 12.81 0.10
CA VAL A 25 7.08 13.29 1.23
C VAL A 25 7.01 12.23 2.34
N ALA A 26 6.91 10.95 2.00
CA ALA A 26 6.93 9.87 2.99
C ALA A 26 8.30 9.79 3.69
N VAL A 27 9.39 9.86 2.92
CA VAL A 27 10.76 9.84 3.45
C VAL A 27 10.98 11.01 4.43
N GLN A 28 10.59 12.22 4.04
CA GLN A 28 10.69 13.42 4.89
C GLN A 28 9.82 13.31 6.16
N ASN A 29 8.56 12.86 6.04
CA ASN A 29 7.66 12.71 7.18
C ASN A 29 8.14 11.68 8.22
N LEU A 30 8.98 10.76 7.78
CA LEU A 30 9.52 9.68 8.60
C LEU A 30 10.98 9.90 8.98
N ASP A 31 11.60 11.02 8.59
CA ASP A 31 13.02 11.31 8.79
C ASP A 31 13.91 10.12 8.42
N LEU A 32 13.67 9.53 7.24
CA LEU A 32 14.41 8.37 6.77
C LEU A 32 15.63 8.81 5.95
N GLU A 33 16.80 8.31 6.30
CA GLU A 33 18.04 8.45 5.54
C GLU A 33 18.29 7.16 4.75
N ILE A 34 17.55 6.98 3.64
CA ILE A 34 17.61 5.75 2.84
C ILE A 34 18.97 5.66 2.14
N PRO A 35 19.75 4.56 2.34
CA PRO A 35 21.02 4.37 1.66
C PRO A 35 20.86 4.29 0.14
N ASP A 36 21.87 4.78 -0.61
CA ASP A 36 21.82 4.80 -2.08
C ASP A 36 21.74 3.40 -2.69
N GLY A 37 22.34 2.40 -2.05
CA GLY A 37 22.27 1.01 -2.49
C GLY A 37 20.87 0.39 -2.43
N VAL A 38 19.94 1.02 -1.71
CA VAL A 38 18.54 0.60 -1.57
C VAL A 38 17.63 1.28 -2.61
N LYS A 39 18.08 2.37 -3.22
CA LYS A 39 17.33 3.14 -4.23
C LYS A 39 17.54 2.54 -5.61
N ALA A 40 16.47 1.97 -6.17
CA ALA A 40 16.49 1.45 -7.53
C ALA A 40 16.40 2.55 -8.58
N LEU A 41 15.58 3.58 -8.36
CA LEU A 41 15.44 4.73 -9.28
C LEU A 41 14.82 5.92 -8.57
N ASP A 42 15.28 7.14 -8.93
CA ASP A 42 14.57 8.38 -8.63
C ASP A 42 13.50 8.63 -9.69
N VAL A 43 12.27 8.97 -9.26
CA VAL A 43 11.15 9.21 -10.17
C VAL A 43 10.53 10.59 -9.92
N THR A 44 10.00 11.17 -11.00
CA THR A 44 9.39 12.51 -11.01
C THR A 44 7.97 12.50 -10.44
N GLY A 45 7.26 11.38 -10.60
CA GLY A 45 5.88 11.26 -10.16
C GLY A 45 5.14 10.13 -10.85
N ILE A 46 3.82 10.23 -10.82
CA ILE A 46 2.90 9.25 -11.39
C ILE A 46 2.28 9.82 -12.67
N ARG A 47 2.17 8.99 -13.69
CA ARG A 47 1.41 9.26 -14.91
C ARG A 47 0.21 8.32 -14.98
N VAL A 48 -0.99 8.88 -14.92
CA VAL A 48 -2.24 8.12 -15.06
C VAL A 48 -2.63 8.09 -16.53
N ILE A 49 -2.82 6.90 -17.08
CA ILE A 49 -3.12 6.67 -18.49
C ILE A 49 -4.52 6.07 -18.60
N PHE A 50 -5.38 6.75 -19.36
CA PHE A 50 -6.77 6.39 -19.56
C PHE A 50 -6.97 5.50 -20.80
N PRO A 51 -8.16 4.87 -20.98
CA PRO A 51 -8.34 3.86 -22.04
C PRO A 51 -8.06 4.33 -23.48
N ASP A 52 -8.21 5.63 -23.75
CA ASP A 52 -7.91 6.24 -25.06
C ASP A 52 -6.45 6.72 -25.19
N GLY A 53 -5.60 6.41 -24.23
CA GLY A 53 -4.21 6.85 -24.17
C GLY A 53 -3.99 8.27 -23.61
N THR A 54 -5.05 8.98 -23.20
CA THR A 54 -4.93 10.29 -22.54
C THR A 54 -4.12 10.15 -21.26
N LYS A 55 -3.08 10.98 -21.12
CA LYS A 55 -2.16 10.97 -19.96
C LYS A 55 -2.43 12.15 -19.06
N LYS A 56 -2.38 11.91 -17.74
CA LYS A 56 -2.44 12.94 -16.71
C LYS A 56 -1.31 12.74 -15.72
N LEU A 57 -0.70 13.83 -15.30
CA LEU A 57 0.47 13.82 -14.42
C LEU A 57 0.08 14.12 -12.98
N VAL A 58 0.77 13.48 -12.07
CA VAL A 58 0.82 13.82 -10.64
C VAL A 58 2.28 13.98 -10.29
N THR A 59 2.78 15.21 -10.36
CA THR A 59 4.18 15.53 -10.10
C THR A 59 4.44 15.49 -8.60
N GLU A 60 4.73 14.31 -8.11
CA GLU A 60 5.11 14.00 -6.73
C GLU A 60 6.35 13.12 -6.78
N PRO A 61 7.57 13.68 -6.56
CA PRO A 61 8.80 12.92 -6.69
C PRO A 61 8.99 11.89 -5.57
N GLY A 62 9.79 10.88 -5.87
CA GLY A 62 10.10 9.82 -4.91
C GLY A 62 11.09 8.81 -5.44
N TYR A 63 11.14 7.66 -4.80
CA TYR A 63 12.01 6.54 -5.12
C TYR A 63 11.21 5.31 -5.50
N VAL A 64 11.72 4.55 -6.46
CA VAL A 64 11.51 3.13 -6.52
C VAL A 64 12.65 2.48 -5.75
N LEU A 65 12.33 1.53 -4.89
CA LEU A 65 13.28 0.89 -3.99
C LEU A 65 13.62 -0.53 -4.47
N GLU A 66 14.75 -1.05 -4.04
CA GLU A 66 14.95 -2.50 -3.93
C GLU A 66 14.36 -2.92 -2.59
N LYS A 67 13.06 -3.28 -2.56
CA LYS A 67 12.27 -3.43 -1.34
C LYS A 67 12.86 -4.44 -0.36
N HIS A 68 13.40 -5.54 -0.87
CA HIS A 68 14.07 -6.55 -0.04
C HIS A 68 15.31 -5.98 0.68
N LEU A 69 16.08 -5.10 0.03
CA LEU A 69 17.22 -4.42 0.65
C LEU A 69 16.74 -3.35 1.64
N PHE A 70 15.63 -2.67 1.32
CA PHE A 70 15.05 -1.68 2.21
C PHE A 70 14.54 -2.28 3.52
N GLU A 71 13.83 -3.41 3.45
CA GLU A 71 13.33 -4.09 4.64
C GLU A 71 14.45 -4.71 5.47
N ARG A 72 15.45 -5.28 4.80
CA ARG A 72 16.66 -5.76 5.47
C ARG A 72 17.39 -4.62 6.20
N TRP A 73 17.62 -3.51 5.51
CA TRP A 73 18.25 -2.34 6.13
C TRP A 73 17.50 -1.87 7.38
N LEU A 74 16.16 -1.76 7.33
CA LEU A 74 15.36 -1.39 8.51
C LEU A 74 15.50 -2.41 9.65
N CYS A 75 15.56 -3.69 9.32
CA CYS A 75 15.74 -4.75 10.31
C CYS A 75 17.15 -4.71 10.92
N ASP A 76 18.19 -4.50 10.10
CA ASP A 76 19.57 -4.38 10.56
C ASP A 76 19.73 -3.18 11.49
N GLU A 77 19.13 -2.01 11.17
CA GLU A 77 19.10 -0.86 12.06
C GLU A 77 18.43 -1.18 13.39
N ALA A 78 17.31 -1.93 13.38
CA ALA A 78 16.67 -2.36 14.62
C ALA A 78 17.56 -3.31 15.44
N CYS A 79 18.24 -4.25 14.79
CA CYS A 79 19.20 -5.17 15.44
C CYS A 79 20.40 -4.43 15.99
N ASN A 80 20.95 -3.44 15.27
CA ASN A 80 22.03 -2.58 15.74
C ASN A 80 21.63 -1.77 16.99
N GLN A 81 20.34 -1.49 17.16
CA GLN A 81 19.78 -0.87 18.39
C GLN A 81 19.40 -1.88 19.47
N GLY A 82 19.75 -3.16 19.30
CA GLY A 82 19.58 -4.22 20.28
C GLY A 82 18.29 -5.04 20.18
N ALA A 83 17.60 -4.99 19.04
CA ALA A 83 16.52 -5.93 18.77
C ALA A 83 17.11 -7.32 18.44
N GLU A 84 16.39 -8.37 18.84
CA GLU A 84 16.70 -9.77 18.50
C GLU A 84 15.80 -10.21 17.34
N LEU A 85 16.38 -10.79 16.30
CA LEU A 85 15.65 -11.29 15.12
C LEU A 85 15.57 -12.81 15.15
N LEU A 86 14.35 -13.34 15.04
CA LEU A 86 14.06 -14.76 14.94
C LEU A 86 13.45 -15.03 13.55
N LEU A 87 14.24 -15.61 12.64
CA LEU A 87 13.81 -16.06 11.31
C LEU A 87 13.22 -17.47 11.36
N HIS A 88 12.42 -17.85 10.39
CA HIS A 88 11.70 -19.13 10.34
C HIS A 88 10.75 -19.36 11.52
N HIS A 89 10.32 -18.30 12.19
CA HIS A 89 9.45 -18.37 13.36
C HIS A 89 8.04 -17.88 13.00
N ARG A 90 7.08 -18.78 13.01
CA ARG A 90 5.68 -18.47 12.69
C ARG A 90 4.81 -18.55 13.95
N VAL A 91 4.27 -17.42 14.38
CA VAL A 91 3.30 -17.36 15.47
C VAL A 91 2.02 -18.11 15.08
N THR A 92 1.56 -19.00 15.94
CA THR A 92 0.34 -19.80 15.73
C THR A 92 -0.65 -19.68 16.89
N SER A 93 -0.22 -19.24 18.07
CA SER A 93 -1.09 -18.96 19.20
C SER A 93 -0.62 -17.78 20.04
N MET A 94 -1.58 -17.17 20.73
CA MET A 94 -1.37 -16.09 21.68
C MET A 94 -2.28 -16.29 22.89
N GLU A 95 -1.70 -16.44 24.06
CA GLU A 95 -2.43 -16.66 25.32
C GLU A 95 -2.19 -15.49 26.28
N ARG A 96 -3.27 -15.02 26.92
CA ARG A 96 -3.16 -13.96 27.95
C ARG A 96 -2.70 -14.58 29.26
N ILE A 97 -1.73 -13.93 29.87
CA ILE A 97 -1.32 -14.21 31.25
C ILE A 97 -1.91 -13.13 32.13
N PHE A 98 -2.56 -13.54 33.21
CA PHE A 98 -3.15 -12.65 34.20
C PHE A 98 -2.35 -12.70 35.51
N ASN A 99 -2.26 -11.58 36.20
CA ASN A 99 -1.66 -11.51 37.52
C ASN A 99 -2.60 -12.03 38.62
N SER A 100 -2.13 -12.00 39.87
CA SER A 100 -2.92 -12.43 41.03
C SER A 100 -4.21 -11.64 41.27
N GLU A 101 -4.33 -10.44 40.69
CA GLU A 101 -5.52 -9.59 40.76
C GLU A 101 -6.45 -9.80 39.54
N ASN A 102 -6.21 -10.84 38.74
CA ASN A 102 -6.93 -11.14 37.50
C ASN A 102 -6.90 -9.99 36.45
N LYS A 103 -5.81 -9.20 36.47
CA LYS A 103 -5.55 -8.18 35.45
C LYS A 103 -4.57 -8.73 34.42
N PHE A 104 -4.73 -8.30 33.15
CA PHE A 104 -3.79 -8.62 32.09
C PHE A 104 -2.36 -8.23 32.52
N SER A 105 -1.41 -9.15 32.35
CA SER A 105 -0.01 -8.96 32.70
C SER A 105 0.90 -9.08 31.48
N ASN A 106 0.83 -10.22 30.81
CA ASN A 106 1.73 -10.58 29.72
C ASN A 106 1.00 -11.39 28.65
N TRP A 107 1.67 -11.54 27.53
CA TRP A 107 1.33 -12.51 26.47
C TRP A 107 2.29 -13.69 26.51
N LYS A 108 1.79 -14.89 26.34
CA LYS A 108 2.54 -16.06 25.94
C LYS A 108 2.28 -16.30 24.48
N ILE A 109 3.34 -16.17 23.67
CA ILE A 109 3.32 -16.33 22.21
C ILE A 109 3.92 -17.70 21.91
N ASP A 110 3.23 -18.52 21.15
CA ASP A 110 3.71 -19.83 20.73
C ASP A 110 3.59 -20.01 19.22
N GLY A 111 4.33 -20.96 18.66
CA GLY A 111 4.39 -21.13 17.21
C GLY A 111 5.33 -22.22 16.74
N ARG A 112 5.76 -22.10 15.49
CA ARG A 112 6.75 -22.98 14.86
C ARG A 112 8.09 -22.25 14.79
N GLY A 113 9.15 -22.92 15.24
CA GLY A 113 10.53 -22.41 15.32
C GLY A 113 11.10 -22.67 16.70
N ASP A 114 12.42 -22.68 16.82
CA ASP A 114 13.11 -22.93 18.07
C ASP A 114 13.05 -21.68 18.97
N GLY A 115 12.87 -21.89 20.30
CA GLY A 115 12.79 -20.79 21.27
C GLY A 115 11.37 -20.31 21.60
N PHE A 116 10.32 -20.86 21.01
CA PHE A 116 8.98 -20.73 21.54
C PHE A 116 8.77 -21.64 22.78
N PRO A 117 7.88 -21.28 23.73
CA PRO A 117 7.10 -20.06 23.76
C PRO A 117 7.90 -18.84 24.21
N ILE A 118 7.46 -17.65 23.76
CA ILE A 118 8.02 -16.35 24.16
C ILE A 118 7.01 -15.64 25.06
N GLU A 119 7.48 -15.17 26.23
CA GLU A 119 6.67 -14.29 27.08
C GLU A 119 7.05 -12.82 26.82
N CYS A 120 6.04 -11.98 26.60
CA CYS A 120 6.23 -10.56 26.37
C CYS A 120 5.11 -9.71 26.99
N LYS A 121 5.43 -8.46 27.30
CA LYS A 121 4.44 -7.50 27.83
C LYS A 121 3.47 -7.01 26.76
N ALA A 122 3.96 -6.85 25.54
CA ALA A 122 3.17 -6.29 24.45
C ALA A 122 3.56 -6.88 23.11
N VAL A 123 2.63 -6.85 22.15
CA VAL A 123 2.78 -7.33 20.78
C VAL A 123 2.41 -6.20 19.82
N ILE A 124 3.27 -5.95 18.84
CA ILE A 124 2.94 -5.16 17.66
C ILE A 124 2.76 -6.15 16.51
N ASP A 125 1.52 -6.31 16.04
CA ASP A 125 1.21 -7.19 14.92
C ASP A 125 1.46 -6.47 13.60
N ALA A 126 2.58 -6.83 12.97
CA ALA A 126 3.00 -6.38 11.64
C ALA A 126 2.93 -7.53 10.61
N SER A 127 2.13 -8.56 10.84
CA SER A 127 2.07 -9.78 10.02
C SER A 127 1.32 -9.62 8.69
N GLY A 128 1.06 -8.38 8.28
CA GLY A 128 0.41 -8.07 7.02
C GLY A 128 -1.05 -8.55 6.96
N VAL A 129 -1.52 -8.86 5.76
CA VAL A 129 -2.90 -9.36 5.54
C VAL A 129 -3.16 -10.68 6.28
N ALA A 130 -2.12 -11.44 6.57
CA ALA A 130 -2.22 -12.69 7.33
C ALA A 130 -2.84 -12.48 8.72
N GLY A 131 -2.52 -11.36 9.37
CA GLY A 131 -3.14 -10.89 10.60
C GLY A 131 -3.05 -11.90 11.74
N ALA A 132 -1.87 -12.13 12.29
CA ALA A 132 -1.68 -13.13 13.34
C ALA A 132 -2.57 -12.84 14.56
N ALA A 133 -2.44 -11.65 15.15
CA ALA A 133 -3.25 -11.25 16.30
C ALA A 133 -4.74 -11.07 15.93
N THR A 134 -5.04 -10.57 14.72
CA THR A 134 -6.44 -10.38 14.31
C THR A 134 -7.23 -11.66 14.28
N LYS A 135 -6.62 -12.77 13.83
CA LYS A 135 -7.25 -14.09 13.80
C LYS A 135 -7.36 -14.72 15.18
N LEU A 136 -6.31 -14.56 15.99
CA LEU A 136 -6.22 -15.20 17.30
C LEU A 136 -7.06 -14.48 18.37
N LEU A 137 -7.33 -13.20 18.22
CA LEU A 137 -7.99 -12.35 19.24
C LEU A 137 -9.32 -11.76 18.79
N ASP A 138 -9.83 -12.13 17.61
CA ASP A 138 -11.05 -11.55 17.02
C ASP A 138 -11.05 -10.01 17.04
N MET A 139 -10.01 -9.42 16.46
CA MET A 139 -9.83 -7.96 16.47
C MET A 139 -10.56 -7.27 15.31
N GLY A 140 -11.88 -7.29 15.34
CA GLY A 140 -12.73 -6.50 14.45
C GLY A 140 -13.05 -7.17 13.10
N THR A 141 -13.67 -6.40 12.21
CA THR A 141 -14.16 -6.89 10.91
C THR A 141 -13.03 -7.35 10.00
N GLU A 142 -13.29 -8.39 9.21
CA GLU A 142 -12.40 -8.79 8.13
C GLU A 142 -12.19 -7.61 7.15
N VAL A 143 -11.00 -7.54 6.58
CA VAL A 143 -10.70 -6.60 5.51
C VAL A 143 -10.96 -7.26 4.16
N GLU A 144 -11.61 -6.54 3.25
CA GLU A 144 -11.69 -6.95 1.85
C GLU A 144 -10.30 -6.83 1.22
N VAL A 145 -9.98 -7.77 0.35
CA VAL A 145 -8.68 -7.82 -0.32
C VAL A 145 -8.83 -7.90 -1.83
N ILE A 146 -7.88 -7.29 -2.53
CA ILE A 146 -7.70 -7.41 -3.98
C ILE A 146 -6.45 -8.24 -4.28
N ALA A 147 -6.44 -8.94 -5.41
CA ALA A 147 -5.27 -9.66 -5.86
C ALA A 147 -4.34 -8.73 -6.64
N GLY A 148 -3.07 -8.72 -6.27
CA GLY A 148 -1.98 -8.13 -7.05
C GLY A 148 -1.13 -9.22 -7.67
N PHE A 149 -0.72 -9.01 -8.91
CA PHE A 149 0.21 -9.88 -9.63
C PHE A 149 1.13 -9.05 -10.51
N GLN A 150 2.43 -9.35 -10.52
CA GLN A 150 3.39 -8.63 -11.36
C GLN A 150 4.56 -9.52 -11.80
N TYR A 151 5.21 -9.07 -12.88
CA TYR A 151 6.53 -9.53 -13.30
C TYR A 151 7.57 -8.45 -13.04
N GLU A 152 8.75 -8.83 -12.61
CA GLU A 152 9.93 -8.02 -12.83
C GLU A 152 10.41 -8.30 -14.26
N MET A 153 10.51 -7.26 -15.08
CA MET A 153 10.84 -7.37 -16.50
C MET A 153 12.16 -6.66 -16.80
N LEU A 154 12.85 -7.11 -17.85
CA LEU A 154 14.05 -6.48 -18.41
C LEU A 154 13.70 -5.74 -19.71
N ASP A 155 14.63 -4.92 -20.17
CA ASP A 155 14.52 -4.17 -21.43
C ASP A 155 13.29 -3.28 -21.53
N VAL A 156 12.81 -2.78 -20.38
CA VAL A 156 11.68 -1.85 -20.30
C VAL A 156 12.22 -0.42 -20.29
N PRO A 157 11.93 0.38 -21.33
CA PRO A 157 12.31 1.79 -21.36
C PRO A 157 11.61 2.56 -20.25
N ASN A 158 12.27 3.59 -19.72
CA ASN A 158 11.65 4.49 -18.76
C ASN A 158 12.04 5.95 -19.05
N ASP A 159 11.18 6.86 -18.61
CA ASP A 159 11.38 8.30 -18.66
C ASP A 159 11.24 8.97 -17.29
N GLY A 160 11.38 8.18 -16.22
CA GLY A 160 11.34 8.65 -14.84
C GLY A 160 9.95 8.83 -14.24
N TYR A 161 8.90 8.26 -14.84
CA TYR A 161 7.54 8.25 -14.29
C TYR A 161 7.10 6.83 -13.91
N LEU A 162 6.23 6.74 -12.90
CA LEU A 162 5.43 5.57 -12.61
C LEU A 162 4.17 5.62 -13.50
N ASP A 163 3.93 4.61 -14.32
CA ASP A 163 2.75 4.56 -15.18
C ASP A 163 1.63 3.73 -14.56
N PHE A 164 0.46 4.33 -14.40
CA PHE A 164 -0.75 3.68 -13.91
C PHE A 164 -1.83 3.74 -14.98
N TYR A 165 -2.22 2.57 -15.50
CA TYR A 165 -3.20 2.41 -16.56
C TYR A 165 -4.56 2.07 -15.97
N LEU A 166 -5.50 2.98 -16.09
CA LEU A 166 -6.90 2.76 -15.73
C LEU A 166 -7.63 2.13 -16.93
N TRP A 167 -7.28 0.91 -17.27
CA TRP A 167 -7.79 0.18 -18.45
C TRP A 167 -8.58 -1.06 -18.01
N PRO A 168 -9.92 -0.99 -17.89
CA PRO A 168 -10.76 -2.09 -17.44
C PRO A 168 -10.63 -3.38 -18.26
N GLU A 169 -10.28 -3.28 -19.53
CA GLU A 169 -10.02 -4.42 -20.42
C GLU A 169 -8.93 -5.34 -19.86
N TYR A 170 -7.86 -4.75 -19.30
CA TYR A 170 -6.72 -5.49 -18.75
C TYR A 170 -6.73 -5.60 -17.23
N SER A 171 -7.60 -4.86 -16.58
CA SER A 171 -7.71 -4.92 -15.12
C SER A 171 -9.13 -4.56 -14.66
N PRO A 172 -10.06 -5.51 -14.67
CA PRO A 172 -11.41 -5.28 -14.18
C PRO A 172 -11.41 -4.82 -12.71
N HIS A 173 -12.01 -3.64 -12.46
CA HIS A 173 -12.09 -3.01 -11.15
C HIS A 173 -10.73 -2.79 -10.46
N GLY A 174 -9.69 -2.57 -11.25
CA GLY A 174 -8.33 -2.34 -10.82
C GLY A 174 -7.57 -1.44 -11.79
N TYR A 175 -6.26 -1.58 -11.81
CA TYR A 175 -5.39 -0.88 -12.76
C TYR A 175 -4.12 -1.70 -13.02
N VAL A 176 -3.44 -1.38 -14.11
CA VAL A 176 -2.12 -1.92 -14.44
C VAL A 176 -1.07 -0.88 -14.09
N TRP A 177 0.10 -1.30 -13.64
CA TRP A 177 1.24 -0.42 -13.42
C TRP A 177 2.47 -0.84 -14.20
N MET A 178 3.30 0.14 -14.52
CA MET A 178 4.69 -0.03 -14.94
C MET A 178 5.56 0.87 -14.03
N ILE A 179 6.39 0.24 -13.23
CA ILE A 179 7.23 0.90 -12.23
C ILE A 179 8.69 0.67 -12.61
N PRO A 180 9.38 1.69 -13.16
CA PRO A 180 10.72 1.52 -13.70
C PRO A 180 11.78 1.39 -12.60
N LYS A 181 12.84 0.67 -12.92
CA LYS A 181 14.07 0.52 -12.12
C LYS A 181 15.30 0.78 -12.98
N LYS A 182 16.47 0.95 -12.36
CA LYS A 182 17.74 1.11 -13.08
C LYS A 182 18.02 -0.08 -14.01
N GLY A 183 18.75 0.19 -15.08
CA GLY A 183 19.23 -0.86 -16.00
C GLY A 183 18.13 -1.48 -16.88
N GLY A 184 17.07 -0.74 -17.19
CA GLY A 184 15.99 -1.24 -18.04
C GLY A 184 15.08 -2.25 -17.34
N ARG A 185 15.20 -2.43 -16.03
CA ARG A 185 14.25 -3.23 -15.24
C ARG A 185 12.98 -2.46 -14.95
N ALA A 186 11.88 -3.16 -14.82
CA ALA A 186 10.62 -2.60 -14.33
C ALA A 186 9.76 -3.67 -13.65
N ASN A 187 8.98 -3.24 -12.68
CA ASN A 187 7.85 -4.01 -12.17
C ASN A 187 6.62 -3.69 -13.03
N VAL A 188 6.13 -4.67 -13.77
CA VAL A 188 4.92 -4.55 -14.59
C VAL A 188 3.86 -5.48 -14.01
N GLY A 189 2.75 -4.91 -13.56
CA GLY A 189 1.76 -5.68 -12.83
C GLY A 189 0.38 -5.05 -12.83
N LEU A 190 -0.54 -5.70 -12.13
CA LEU A 190 -1.91 -5.25 -11.97
C LEU A 190 -2.48 -5.62 -10.60
N VAL A 191 -3.54 -4.91 -10.21
CA VAL A 191 -4.51 -5.37 -9.20
C VAL A 191 -5.86 -5.57 -9.88
N THR A 192 -6.57 -6.64 -9.53
CA THR A 192 -7.90 -6.92 -10.07
C THR A 192 -8.78 -7.66 -9.05
N THR A 193 -10.09 -7.46 -9.15
CA THR A 193 -11.06 -8.25 -8.38
C THR A 193 -11.20 -9.68 -8.92
N ASP A 194 -10.88 -9.90 -10.19
CA ASP A 194 -10.86 -11.24 -10.80
C ASP A 194 -9.50 -11.93 -10.58
N LYS A 195 -9.36 -12.55 -9.40
CA LYS A 195 -8.12 -13.26 -9.01
C LYS A 195 -7.71 -14.36 -9.99
N LYS A 196 -8.66 -15.02 -10.64
CA LYS A 196 -8.38 -16.14 -11.56
C LYS A 196 -7.89 -15.65 -12.92
N GLY A 197 -8.35 -14.49 -13.35
CA GLY A 197 -7.97 -13.87 -14.61
C GLY A 197 -6.68 -13.03 -14.55
N ALA A 198 -6.13 -12.72 -13.37
CA ALA A 198 -5.03 -11.77 -13.21
C ALA A 198 -3.84 -12.02 -14.14
N ILE A 199 -3.33 -13.24 -14.21
CA ILE A 199 -2.19 -13.61 -15.08
C ILE A 199 -2.55 -13.42 -16.55
N LYS A 200 -3.75 -13.82 -16.96
CA LYS A 200 -4.22 -13.67 -18.34
C LYS A 200 -4.30 -12.20 -18.72
N TYR A 201 -4.92 -11.38 -17.89
CA TYR A 201 -5.04 -9.94 -18.13
C TYR A 201 -3.68 -9.27 -18.26
N LEU A 202 -2.73 -9.57 -17.35
CA LEU A 202 -1.40 -9.00 -17.42
C LEU A 202 -0.65 -9.42 -18.68
N ASN A 203 -0.72 -10.69 -19.06
CA ASN A 203 -0.09 -11.16 -20.30
C ASN A 203 -0.73 -10.52 -21.55
N SER A 204 -2.06 -10.36 -21.60
CA SER A 204 -2.72 -9.65 -22.68
C SER A 204 -2.30 -8.18 -22.75
N PHE A 205 -2.22 -7.47 -21.61
CA PHE A 205 -1.72 -6.10 -21.59
C PHE A 205 -0.31 -5.99 -22.17
N ILE A 206 0.61 -6.86 -21.75
CA ILE A 206 1.99 -6.88 -22.24
C ILE A 206 2.01 -7.08 -23.75
N GLN A 207 1.29 -8.06 -24.26
CA GLN A 207 1.22 -8.39 -25.68
C GLN A 207 0.58 -7.27 -26.51
N ASP A 208 -0.60 -6.83 -26.14
CA ASP A 208 -1.40 -5.89 -26.92
C ASP A 208 -0.83 -4.47 -26.91
N THR A 209 -0.15 -4.07 -25.82
CA THR A 209 0.51 -2.77 -25.73
C THR A 209 1.64 -2.62 -26.72
N TYR A 210 2.27 -3.72 -27.12
CA TYR A 210 3.37 -3.72 -28.08
C TYR A 210 2.93 -4.06 -29.53
N LEU A 211 2.10 -5.09 -29.69
CA LEU A 211 1.86 -5.70 -31.02
C LEU A 211 0.75 -5.03 -31.82
N ASP A 212 -0.32 -4.58 -31.20
CA ASP A 212 -1.52 -4.19 -31.93
C ASP A 212 -1.67 -2.68 -32.18
N GLY A 213 -0.65 -1.87 -31.88
CA GLY A 213 -0.68 -0.42 -32.13
C GLY A 213 -1.76 0.31 -31.34
N LYS A 214 -2.29 -0.27 -30.28
CA LYS A 214 -3.18 0.42 -29.33
C LYS A 214 -2.48 1.65 -28.75
N PRO A 215 -3.21 2.59 -28.12
CA PRO A 215 -2.59 3.74 -27.47
C PRO A 215 -1.51 3.28 -26.49
N THR A 216 -0.30 3.26 -26.99
CA THR A 216 0.81 2.58 -26.33
C THR A 216 1.46 3.47 -25.30
N VAL A 217 2.15 2.83 -24.41
CA VAL A 217 3.15 3.48 -23.58
C VAL A 217 4.11 4.26 -24.45
N ASN A 218 4.50 5.41 -23.99
CA ASN A 218 5.56 6.17 -24.64
C ASN A 218 6.64 6.47 -23.60
N PRO A 219 7.85 5.93 -23.74
CA PRO A 219 8.33 5.09 -24.88
C PRO A 219 7.70 3.69 -24.88
N PRO A 220 7.50 3.09 -26.03
CA PRO A 220 7.03 1.72 -26.16
C PRO A 220 8.07 0.76 -25.57
N TRP A 221 7.62 -0.27 -24.88
CA TRP A 221 8.45 -1.30 -24.31
C TRP A 221 8.12 -2.66 -24.95
N ARG A 222 9.05 -3.60 -24.88
CA ARG A 222 8.90 -4.88 -25.55
C ARG A 222 7.95 -5.79 -24.80
N ALA A 223 7.00 -6.36 -25.48
CA ALA A 223 6.17 -7.44 -24.96
C ALA A 223 6.98 -8.69 -24.62
N GLU A 224 8.09 -8.89 -25.32
CA GLU A 224 9.06 -9.95 -25.07
C GLU A 224 10.04 -9.63 -23.95
N GLY A 225 9.81 -8.52 -23.21
CA GLY A 225 10.62 -8.23 -22.03
C GLY A 225 10.78 -9.48 -21.17
N ILE A 226 12.00 -9.82 -20.81
CA ILE A 226 12.29 -11.07 -20.10
C ILE A 226 11.61 -11.02 -18.74
N LYS A 227 10.64 -11.90 -18.53
CA LYS A 227 9.97 -12.08 -17.24
C LYS A 227 10.93 -12.74 -16.28
N VAL A 228 11.57 -11.95 -15.45
CA VAL A 228 12.60 -12.46 -14.55
C VAL A 228 12.00 -13.20 -13.37
N ARG A 229 10.99 -12.59 -12.73
CA ARG A 229 10.39 -13.15 -11.52
C ARG A 229 8.93 -12.77 -11.43
N PRO A 230 8.01 -13.76 -11.42
CA PRO A 230 6.61 -13.50 -11.09
C PRO A 230 6.44 -13.44 -9.58
N PHE A 231 5.62 -12.51 -9.10
CA PHE A 231 5.16 -12.50 -7.72
C PHE A 231 3.75 -11.91 -7.61
N GLY A 232 3.04 -12.32 -6.58
CA GLY A 232 1.68 -11.89 -6.34
C GLY A 232 1.35 -11.93 -4.85
N GLY A 233 0.29 -11.25 -4.50
CA GLY A 233 -0.18 -11.16 -3.13
C GLY A 233 -1.60 -10.63 -3.05
N THR A 234 -2.10 -10.50 -1.85
CA THR A 234 -3.38 -9.87 -1.55
C THR A 234 -3.14 -8.58 -0.77
N ILE A 235 -3.91 -7.55 -1.10
CA ILE A 235 -3.76 -6.21 -0.55
C ILE A 235 -5.10 -5.81 0.07
N PRO A 236 -5.14 -5.28 1.32
CA PRO A 236 -6.39 -4.83 1.93
C PRO A 236 -6.88 -3.55 1.25
N ILE A 237 -8.17 -3.51 0.92
CA ILE A 237 -8.78 -2.40 0.18
C ILE A 237 -10.03 -1.80 0.82
N SER A 238 -10.50 -2.33 1.94
CA SER A 238 -11.69 -1.83 2.65
C SER A 238 -11.40 -0.68 3.62
N GLY A 239 -10.12 -0.36 3.82
CA GLY A 239 -9.67 0.59 4.83
C GLY A 239 -9.45 -0.05 6.21
N PRO A 240 -9.23 0.79 7.24
CA PRO A 240 -8.85 0.32 8.56
C PRO A 240 -9.88 -0.60 9.22
N ARG A 241 -9.37 -1.58 9.95
CA ARG A 241 -10.21 -2.38 10.87
C ARG A 241 -10.91 -1.48 11.87
N SER A 242 -12.07 -1.91 12.33
CA SER A 242 -12.85 -1.16 13.34
C SER A 242 -12.12 -1.08 14.71
N ARG A 243 -11.27 -2.07 15.01
CA ARG A 243 -10.48 -2.18 16.22
C ARG A 243 -9.03 -2.50 15.87
N THR A 244 -8.11 -1.65 16.28
CA THR A 244 -6.66 -1.79 16.01
C THR A 244 -5.83 -1.98 17.27
N VAL A 245 -6.47 -2.03 18.44
CA VAL A 245 -5.82 -2.27 19.73
C VAL A 245 -6.60 -3.29 20.57
N ALA A 246 -5.88 -3.99 21.43
CA ALA A 246 -6.41 -4.80 22.54
C ALA A 246 -5.42 -4.70 23.71
N ASP A 247 -5.71 -5.34 24.87
CA ASP A 247 -4.77 -5.33 25.99
C ASP A 247 -3.40 -5.84 25.56
N GLY A 248 -2.40 -4.98 25.62
CA GLY A 248 -1.03 -5.28 25.19
C GLY A 248 -0.82 -5.54 23.71
N VAL A 249 -1.79 -5.24 22.82
CA VAL A 249 -1.68 -5.48 21.36
C VAL A 249 -1.99 -4.24 20.57
N ILE A 250 -1.17 -3.96 19.55
CA ILE A 250 -1.42 -2.95 18.51
C ILE A 250 -1.22 -3.56 17.13
N LEU A 251 -2.17 -3.34 16.21
CA LEU A 251 -2.05 -3.70 14.80
C LEU A 251 -1.45 -2.55 14.01
N VAL A 252 -0.55 -2.85 13.05
CA VAL A 252 0.09 -1.84 12.18
C VAL A 252 0.04 -2.26 10.71
N GLY A 253 0.25 -1.31 9.81
CA GLY A 253 0.28 -1.57 8.37
C GLY A 253 -0.95 -2.33 7.86
N ASP A 254 -0.72 -3.31 7.00
CA ASP A 254 -1.79 -4.11 6.38
C ASP A 254 -2.56 -4.98 7.39
N ALA A 255 -1.95 -5.38 8.52
CA ALA A 255 -2.66 -6.06 9.59
C ALA A 255 -3.76 -5.19 10.19
N ALA A 256 -3.57 -3.87 10.21
CA ALA A 256 -4.59 -2.89 10.60
C ALA A 256 -5.48 -2.42 9.43
N GLY A 257 -5.20 -2.82 8.19
CA GLY A 257 -5.90 -2.35 6.98
C GLY A 257 -5.46 -0.95 6.52
N PHE A 258 -4.24 -0.53 6.82
CA PHE A 258 -3.72 0.80 6.50
C PHE A 258 -3.12 0.87 5.09
N THR A 259 -3.96 0.68 4.09
CA THR A 259 -3.58 0.73 2.69
C THR A 259 -4.54 1.65 1.95
N SER A 260 -4.07 2.37 0.93
CA SER A 260 -4.94 3.16 0.08
C SER A 260 -5.93 2.25 -0.66
N PRO A 261 -7.24 2.48 -0.54
CA PRO A 261 -8.21 1.67 -1.28
C PRO A 261 -8.16 1.87 -2.80
N LEU A 262 -7.59 2.96 -3.30
CA LEU A 262 -7.62 3.33 -4.72
C LEU A 262 -6.37 2.90 -5.48
N PHE A 263 -5.18 3.11 -4.92
CA PHE A 263 -3.90 2.81 -5.57
C PHE A 263 -3.01 1.89 -4.72
N GLU A 264 -3.57 1.26 -3.74
CA GLU A 264 -3.00 0.21 -2.89
C GLU A 264 -1.64 0.57 -2.24
N GLY A 265 -1.29 1.86 -2.19
CA GLY A 265 -0.11 2.35 -1.47
C GLY A 265 -0.27 2.17 0.04
N GLY A 266 0.72 1.57 0.70
CA GLY A 266 0.66 1.25 2.13
C GLY A 266 1.97 1.45 2.88
N SER A 267 3.12 1.50 2.20
CA SER A 267 4.45 1.52 2.84
C SER A 267 4.64 2.69 3.82
N HIS A 268 4.23 3.91 3.44
CA HIS A 268 4.29 5.07 4.34
C HIS A 268 3.46 4.89 5.61
N LEU A 269 2.22 4.38 5.45
CA LEU A 269 1.34 4.18 6.60
C LEU A 269 1.81 3.04 7.50
N ALA A 270 2.39 1.98 6.92
CA ALA A 270 3.00 0.89 7.67
C ALA A 270 4.16 1.40 8.54
N LEU A 271 5.09 2.16 7.97
CA LEU A 271 6.21 2.75 8.68
C LEU A 271 5.75 3.73 9.75
N TRP A 272 4.82 4.63 9.41
CA TRP A 272 4.28 5.60 10.36
C TRP A 272 3.55 4.92 11.52
N SER A 273 2.70 3.95 11.23
CA SER A 273 1.95 3.23 12.25
C SER A 273 2.83 2.38 13.14
N GLY A 274 3.88 1.77 12.59
CA GLY A 274 4.91 1.06 13.36
C GLY A 274 5.61 1.97 14.36
N ARG A 275 6.09 3.15 13.91
CA ARG A 275 6.69 4.17 14.79
C ARG A 275 5.72 4.62 15.88
N GLN A 276 4.48 4.91 15.52
CA GLN A 276 3.46 5.36 16.47
C GLN A 276 3.08 4.27 17.48
N ALA A 277 3.02 3.01 17.04
CA ALA A 277 2.77 1.86 17.91
C ALA A 277 3.92 1.69 18.93
N ALA A 278 5.17 1.74 18.48
CA ALA A 278 6.34 1.64 19.35
C ALA A 278 6.35 2.72 20.41
N GLN A 279 6.09 3.99 20.05
CA GLN A 279 5.99 5.11 21.00
C GLN A 279 4.85 4.90 22.01
N THR A 280 3.71 4.42 21.55
CA THR A 280 2.55 4.17 22.42
C THR A 280 2.83 3.05 23.41
N ILE A 281 3.40 1.93 22.96
CA ILE A 281 3.77 0.80 23.81
C ILE A 281 4.85 1.19 24.82
N ALA A 282 5.90 1.90 24.39
CA ALA A 282 6.97 2.33 25.28
C ALA A 282 6.42 3.20 26.43
N LYS A 283 5.52 4.12 26.11
CA LYS A 283 4.86 4.96 27.12
C LYS A 283 3.93 4.14 28.02
N ALA A 284 3.14 3.24 27.47
CA ALA A 284 2.24 2.36 28.22
C ALA A 284 3.01 1.45 29.20
N ILE A 285 4.15 0.91 28.79
CA ILE A 285 5.04 0.13 29.67
C ILE A 285 5.60 1.00 30.82
N SER A 286 6.03 2.24 30.53
CA SER A 286 6.55 3.14 31.57
C SER A 286 5.48 3.55 32.61
N GLU A 287 4.23 3.59 32.20
CA GLU A 287 3.06 3.87 33.05
C GLU A 287 2.50 2.60 33.72
N ASN A 288 3.05 1.42 33.38
CA ASN A 288 2.57 0.10 33.81
C ASN A 288 1.08 -0.13 33.52
N ASP A 289 0.60 0.41 32.38
CA ASP A 289 -0.79 0.28 31.93
C ASP A 289 -0.83 -0.08 30.44
N LEU A 290 -1.01 -1.36 30.14
CA LEU A 290 -1.13 -1.91 28.80
C LEU A 290 -2.58 -2.23 28.43
N SER A 291 -3.54 -1.71 29.17
CA SER A 291 -4.97 -1.91 28.87
C SER A 291 -5.34 -1.38 27.48
N GLU A 292 -6.33 -1.99 26.86
CA GLU A 292 -6.91 -1.50 25.60
C GLU A 292 -7.26 -0.01 25.69
N ASN A 293 -7.84 0.41 26.83
CA ASN A 293 -8.22 1.81 27.01
C ASN A 293 -7.03 2.77 26.93
N ARG A 294 -5.88 2.39 27.52
CA ARG A 294 -4.64 3.16 27.42
C ARG A 294 -4.12 3.19 25.99
N LEU A 295 -4.16 2.06 25.28
CA LEU A 295 -3.67 1.92 23.91
C LEU A 295 -4.57 2.61 22.87
N LYS A 296 -5.81 2.97 23.19
CA LYS A 296 -6.68 3.78 22.31
C LYS A 296 -6.09 5.14 21.92
N SER A 297 -5.07 5.61 22.65
CA SER A 297 -4.29 6.79 22.23
C SER A 297 -3.65 6.61 20.84
N TYR A 298 -3.24 5.39 20.47
CA TYR A 298 -2.79 5.03 19.13
C TYR A 298 -3.93 5.17 18.10
N GLU A 299 -5.12 4.67 18.42
CA GLU A 299 -6.27 4.82 17.52
C GLU A 299 -6.63 6.29 17.29
N LYS A 300 -6.59 7.11 18.34
CA LYS A 300 -6.81 8.56 18.22
C LYS A 300 -5.77 9.21 17.30
N ALA A 301 -4.50 8.80 17.40
CA ALA A 301 -3.42 9.34 16.58
C ALA A 301 -3.61 9.04 15.10
N TRP A 302 -3.84 7.77 14.71
CA TRP A 302 -4.01 7.43 13.30
C TRP A 302 -5.33 7.96 12.72
N LYS A 303 -6.43 7.96 13.48
CA LYS A 303 -7.71 8.56 13.06
C LYS A 303 -7.60 10.06 12.80
N GLY A 304 -6.72 10.76 13.52
CA GLY A 304 -6.43 12.18 13.28
C GLY A 304 -5.47 12.46 12.11
N LYS A 305 -4.64 11.48 11.75
CA LYS A 305 -3.60 11.63 10.71
C LYS A 305 -4.07 11.14 9.34
N PHE A 306 -4.75 10.01 9.28
CA PHE A 306 -5.08 9.32 8.03
C PHE A 306 -6.26 9.98 7.32
N PRO A 307 -6.33 9.86 5.99
CA PRO A 307 -7.42 10.44 5.21
C PRO A 307 -8.74 9.71 5.46
N PRO A 308 -9.88 10.33 5.11
CA PRO A 308 -11.20 9.72 5.31
C PRO A 308 -11.43 8.59 4.29
N TYR A 309 -11.10 7.35 4.66
CA TYR A 309 -11.19 6.16 3.82
C TYR A 309 -12.55 5.98 3.13
N HIS A 310 -13.66 6.27 3.82
CA HIS A 310 -15.00 6.17 3.25
C HIS A 310 -15.21 7.05 2.00
N LYS A 311 -14.50 8.20 1.92
CA LYS A 311 -14.55 9.07 0.73
C LYS A 311 -13.75 8.50 -0.42
N ILE A 312 -12.62 7.85 -0.12
CA ILE A 312 -11.80 7.17 -1.13
C ILE A 312 -12.55 5.98 -1.69
N LEU A 313 -13.13 5.13 -0.84
CA LEU A 313 -13.95 3.99 -1.23
C LEU A 313 -15.13 4.37 -2.12
N LYS A 314 -15.85 5.44 -1.75
CA LYS A 314 -16.95 5.98 -2.57
C LYS A 314 -16.46 6.41 -3.95
N GLY A 315 -15.30 7.06 -4.03
CA GLY A 315 -14.72 7.49 -5.30
C GLY A 315 -14.19 6.32 -6.13
N LYS A 316 -13.56 5.32 -5.50
CA LYS A 316 -13.14 4.07 -6.16
C LYS A 316 -14.32 3.37 -6.81
N THR A 317 -15.40 3.15 -6.07
CA THR A 317 -16.63 2.53 -6.60
C THR A 317 -17.20 3.35 -7.78
N ALA A 318 -17.21 4.67 -7.66
CA ALA A 318 -17.69 5.52 -8.74
C ALA A 318 -16.80 5.45 -10.00
N LEU A 319 -15.48 5.40 -9.83
CA LEU A 319 -14.49 5.32 -10.92
C LEU A 319 -14.64 4.00 -11.68
N TYR A 320 -14.60 2.87 -10.98
CA TYR A 320 -14.66 1.55 -11.63
C TYR A 320 -16.04 1.16 -12.18
N ASN A 321 -17.07 1.97 -11.92
CA ASN A 321 -18.37 1.87 -12.58
C ASN A 321 -18.51 2.78 -13.81
N LEU A 322 -17.43 3.47 -14.23
CA LEU A 322 -17.40 4.17 -15.51
C LEU A 322 -17.07 3.20 -16.64
N THR A 323 -17.67 3.44 -17.81
CA THR A 323 -17.22 2.79 -19.06
C THR A 323 -15.91 3.45 -19.54
N ASP A 324 -15.20 2.78 -20.45
CA ASP A 324 -13.96 3.30 -21.04
C ASP A 324 -14.21 4.67 -21.72
N GLU A 325 -15.32 4.82 -22.47
CA GLU A 325 -15.75 6.09 -23.06
C GLU A 325 -15.94 7.17 -21.98
N GLN A 326 -16.58 6.82 -20.87
CA GLN A 326 -16.82 7.77 -19.78
C GLN A 326 -15.52 8.16 -19.06
N MET A 327 -14.61 7.23 -18.87
CA MET A 327 -13.28 7.50 -18.31
C MET A 327 -12.48 8.45 -19.20
N SER A 328 -12.47 8.18 -20.51
CA SER A 328 -11.78 9.00 -21.51
C SER A 328 -12.37 10.42 -21.60
N ILE A 329 -13.70 10.56 -21.62
CA ILE A 329 -14.36 11.87 -21.57
C ILE A 329 -13.99 12.64 -20.28
N MET A 330 -13.96 11.96 -19.14
CA MET A 330 -13.54 12.56 -17.88
C MET A 330 -12.08 13.01 -17.97
N ALA A 331 -11.18 12.19 -18.51
CA ALA A 331 -9.78 12.50 -18.68
C ALA A 331 -9.56 13.78 -19.52
N HIS A 332 -10.27 13.94 -20.63
CA HIS A 332 -10.23 15.16 -21.45
C HIS A 332 -10.73 16.43 -20.75
N CYS A 333 -11.51 16.29 -19.68
CA CYS A 333 -11.95 17.42 -18.87
C CYS A 333 -10.97 17.80 -17.78
N LEU A 334 -10.06 16.88 -17.40
CA LEU A 334 -9.03 17.10 -16.39
C LEU A 334 -7.88 17.96 -16.93
N PRO A 335 -7.20 18.79 -16.12
CA PRO A 335 -5.96 19.43 -16.50
C PRO A 335 -4.87 18.37 -16.75
N GLU A 336 -3.77 18.76 -17.36
CA GLU A 336 -2.62 17.89 -17.58
C GLU A 336 -1.98 17.45 -16.25
N GLU A 337 -1.83 18.42 -15.34
CA GLU A 337 -1.27 18.19 -13.98
C GLU A 337 -2.41 18.14 -12.94
N LEU A 338 -2.53 16.99 -12.26
CA LEU A 338 -3.56 16.75 -11.24
C LEU A 338 -3.10 17.13 -9.82
N GLY A 339 -1.80 17.37 -9.67
CA GLY A 339 -1.16 17.50 -8.37
C GLY A 339 -1.72 18.61 -7.49
N ASN A 340 -1.87 19.82 -8.00
CA ASN A 340 -2.19 21.02 -7.23
C ASN A 340 -3.36 21.81 -7.82
N MET A 341 -4.49 21.12 -8.07
CA MET A 341 -5.68 21.78 -8.61
C MET A 341 -6.26 22.82 -7.67
N THR A 342 -6.37 24.05 -8.15
CA THR A 342 -7.06 25.14 -7.44
C THR A 342 -8.56 24.91 -7.40
N PRO A 343 -9.31 25.58 -6.47
CA PRO A 343 -10.76 25.51 -6.46
C PRO A 343 -11.42 25.94 -7.79
N LEU A 344 -10.83 26.93 -8.49
CA LEU A 344 -11.31 27.38 -9.81
C LEU A 344 -11.12 26.31 -10.89
N GLN A 345 -9.98 25.64 -10.90
CA GLN A 345 -9.75 24.51 -11.82
C GLN A 345 -10.76 23.38 -11.57
N LYS A 346 -10.99 23.03 -10.31
CA LYS A 346 -12.00 22.02 -9.93
C LYS A 346 -13.41 22.41 -10.39
N ALA A 347 -13.80 23.65 -10.21
CA ALA A 347 -15.08 24.18 -10.72
C ALA A 347 -15.14 24.14 -12.25
N GLY A 348 -14.05 24.50 -12.94
CA GLY A 348 -13.93 24.43 -14.39
C GLY A 348 -14.07 22.99 -14.95
N ILE A 349 -13.50 22.00 -14.23
CA ILE A 349 -13.66 20.57 -14.59
C ILE A 349 -15.15 20.18 -14.52
N VAL A 350 -15.79 20.53 -13.41
CA VAL A 350 -17.24 20.26 -13.21
C VAL A 350 -18.05 20.85 -14.35
N LEU A 351 -17.79 22.12 -14.70
CA LEU A 351 -18.48 22.80 -15.80
C LEU A 351 -18.24 22.15 -17.16
N LYS A 352 -17.00 21.77 -17.48
CA LYS A 352 -16.65 21.07 -18.73
C LYS A 352 -17.38 19.72 -18.86
N ILE A 353 -17.48 18.98 -17.75
CA ILE A 353 -18.19 17.70 -17.71
C ILE A 353 -19.70 17.93 -17.87
N MET A 354 -20.26 18.98 -17.26
CA MET A 354 -21.69 19.35 -17.42
C MET A 354 -22.08 19.54 -18.88
N VAL A 355 -21.22 20.21 -19.63
CA VAL A 355 -21.48 20.46 -21.06
C VAL A 355 -21.36 19.19 -21.90
N ARG A 356 -20.38 18.32 -21.60
CA ARG A 356 -20.10 17.13 -22.41
C ARG A 356 -20.95 15.91 -22.08
N LYS A 357 -21.18 15.64 -20.79
CA LYS A 357 -21.95 14.47 -20.29
C LYS A 357 -22.59 14.80 -18.93
N PRO A 358 -23.73 15.48 -18.89
CA PRO A 358 -24.38 15.89 -17.64
C PRO A 358 -24.68 14.74 -16.68
N ILE A 359 -24.98 13.55 -17.19
CA ILE A 359 -25.28 12.36 -16.39
C ILE A 359 -24.11 11.87 -15.53
N LEU A 360 -22.87 12.19 -15.92
CA LEU A 360 -21.67 11.84 -15.14
C LEU A 360 -21.54 12.66 -13.85
N LEU A 361 -22.16 13.84 -13.80
CA LEU A 361 -21.96 14.79 -12.71
C LEU A 361 -22.67 14.45 -11.43
N THR A 362 -23.86 13.91 -11.55
CA THR A 362 -24.81 13.94 -10.44
C THR A 362 -24.44 13.04 -9.27
N LYS A 363 -23.66 11.98 -9.47
CA LYS A 363 -23.28 11.05 -8.36
C LYS A 363 -21.86 10.47 -8.45
N ARG A 364 -21.14 10.65 -9.58
CA ARG A 364 -19.88 9.92 -9.84
C ARG A 364 -18.62 10.79 -9.81
N VAL A 365 -18.60 11.92 -10.50
CA VAL A 365 -17.35 12.70 -10.71
C VAL A 365 -16.85 13.36 -9.43
N ILE A 366 -17.72 13.93 -8.60
CA ILE A 366 -17.28 14.56 -7.35
C ILE A 366 -16.63 13.55 -6.39
N PRO A 367 -17.22 12.37 -6.12
CA PRO A 367 -16.55 11.33 -5.36
C PRO A 367 -15.20 10.89 -5.97
N ILE A 368 -15.11 10.77 -7.30
CA ILE A 368 -13.85 10.42 -7.98
C ILE A 368 -12.77 11.47 -7.73
N LEU A 369 -13.06 12.75 -7.96
CA LEU A 369 -12.11 13.84 -7.75
C LEU A 369 -11.66 13.94 -6.28
N LEU A 370 -12.56 13.69 -5.33
CA LEU A 370 -12.23 13.64 -3.91
C LEU A 370 -11.32 12.46 -3.60
N SER A 371 -11.61 11.28 -4.16
CA SER A 371 -10.82 10.07 -3.99
C SER A 371 -9.37 10.28 -4.46
N PHE A 372 -9.17 10.81 -5.66
CA PHE A 372 -7.82 11.18 -6.14
C PHE A 372 -7.15 12.21 -5.23
N GLY A 373 -7.89 13.22 -4.76
CA GLY A 373 -7.36 14.22 -3.85
C GLY A 373 -6.89 13.68 -2.49
N TYR A 374 -7.52 12.61 -2.01
CA TYR A 374 -7.13 11.93 -0.77
C TYR A 374 -6.11 10.81 -0.99
N SER A 375 -5.90 10.34 -2.22
CA SER A 375 -4.93 9.29 -2.55
C SER A 375 -3.56 9.85 -2.97
N ARG A 376 -3.18 11.02 -2.43
CA ARG A 376 -1.93 11.72 -2.73
C ARG A 376 -0.79 11.28 -1.81
N ALA A 377 0.44 11.52 -2.25
CA ALA A 377 1.67 11.22 -1.51
C ALA A 377 1.69 11.76 -0.08
N LYS A 378 1.11 12.95 0.15
CA LYS A 378 1.00 13.54 1.49
C LYS A 378 0.21 12.69 2.50
N TYR A 379 -0.64 11.77 2.03
CA TYR A 379 -1.42 10.86 2.86
C TYR A 379 -0.84 9.44 2.86
N PHE A 380 -0.62 8.87 1.68
CA PHE A 380 -0.24 7.47 1.54
C PHE A 380 1.23 7.26 1.18
N GLY A 381 1.93 8.31 0.79
CA GLY A 381 3.33 8.22 0.35
C GLY A 381 3.49 7.45 -0.96
N TRP A 382 2.41 7.38 -1.69
CA TRP A 382 2.02 6.57 -2.86
C TRP A 382 1.53 5.19 -2.53
#